data_f5762e986fcf16a5cf7779933894ebe0
#
_entry.id   f5762e986fcf16a5cf7779933894ebe0
#
_cell.length_a   1.000
_cell.length_b   1.000
_cell.length_c   1.000
_cell.angle_alpha   90.00
_cell.angle_beta   90.00
_cell.angle_gamma   90.00
#
_symmetry.space_group_name_H-M   'P 1'
#
loop_
_entity.id
_entity.type
_entity.pdbx_description
1 polymer ?
#
loop_
_entity_poly.entity_id
_entity_poly.type
_entity_poly.pdbx_seq_one_letter_code
_entity_poly.pdbx_strand_id
1 'polypeptide(L)'
;MAYDKGLVARIDDALAQIGERGIRQKNVFGGRGFMDGKSAFVIAWDSDIIVKTAREEYEAYRAEPGVTPFAPDGERPMSTWLVVSADSIADDPELVEWVQRGLRGVRR
;
A
#
# COMPACT_ATOMS: atom_id res chain seq x y z
N MET A 1 6.27 -15.35 -9.41
CA MET A 1 5.95 -14.73 -8.12
C MET A 1 5.41 -13.35 -8.37
N ALA A 2 4.32 -13.04 -7.72
CA ALA A 2 3.62 -11.80 -8.00
C ALA A 2 4.06 -10.64 -7.08
N TYR A 3 5.05 -10.84 -6.23
CA TYR A 3 5.53 -9.78 -5.36
C TYR A 3 6.96 -10.09 -4.88
N ASP A 4 7.67 -9.01 -4.49
CA ASP A 4 9.03 -9.08 -3.99
C ASP A 4 9.02 -9.38 -2.49
N LYS A 5 9.62 -10.48 -2.09
CA LYS A 5 9.68 -10.88 -0.67
C LYS A 5 10.46 -9.88 0.18
N GLY A 6 11.48 -9.25 -0.39
CA GLY A 6 12.22 -8.21 0.31
C GLY A 6 11.34 -7.01 0.62
N LEU A 7 10.43 -6.68 -0.29
CA LEU A 7 9.48 -5.59 -0.07
C LEU A 7 8.52 -5.94 1.06
N VAL A 8 8.05 -7.19 1.12
CA VAL A 8 7.18 -7.64 2.22
C VAL A 8 7.90 -7.47 3.56
N ALA A 9 9.18 -7.85 3.63
CA ALA A 9 9.97 -7.69 4.86
C ALA A 9 10.10 -6.22 5.23
N ARG A 10 10.29 -5.34 4.25
CA ARG A 10 10.40 -3.90 4.51
C ARG A 10 9.10 -3.32 5.05
N ILE A 11 7.96 -3.79 4.55
CA ILE A 11 6.66 -3.34 5.05
C ILE A 11 6.47 -3.82 6.49
N ASP A 12 6.83 -5.07 6.79
CA ASP A 12 6.79 -5.57 8.17
C ASP A 12 7.64 -4.70 9.10
N ASP A 13 8.86 -4.36 8.66
CA ASP A 13 9.74 -3.49 9.44
C ASP A 13 9.14 -2.11 9.66
N ALA A 14 8.51 -1.56 8.63
CA ALA A 14 7.85 -0.26 8.73
C ALA A 14 6.72 -0.30 9.77
N LEU A 15 5.92 -1.36 9.75
CA LEU A 15 4.84 -1.53 10.73
C LEU A 15 5.39 -1.64 12.15
N ALA A 16 6.47 -2.40 12.34
CA ALA A 16 7.11 -2.53 13.63
C ALA A 16 7.63 -1.17 14.12
N GLN A 17 8.21 -0.39 13.20
CA GLN A 17 8.77 0.91 13.51
C GLN A 17 7.72 1.89 14.03
N ILE A 18 6.51 1.82 13.50
CA ILE A 18 5.42 2.72 13.95
C ILE A 18 4.57 2.09 15.05
N GLY A 19 5.00 0.96 15.59
CA GLY A 19 4.34 0.32 16.74
C GLY A 19 3.08 -0.44 16.42
N GLU A 20 2.85 -0.79 15.15
CA GLU A 20 1.67 -1.54 14.76
C GLU A 20 1.87 -3.04 15.02
N ARG A 21 0.90 -3.63 15.70
CA ARG A 21 0.89 -5.07 16.01
C ARG A 21 -0.44 -5.66 15.57
N GLY A 22 -0.46 -6.96 15.31
CA GLY A 22 -1.68 -7.63 14.94
C GLY A 22 -2.06 -7.48 13.47
N ILE A 23 -1.16 -6.92 12.66
CA ILE A 23 -1.37 -6.85 11.22
C ILE A 23 -1.12 -8.24 10.63
N ARG A 24 -2.08 -8.76 9.89
CA ARG A 24 -1.98 -10.07 9.25
C ARG A 24 -1.69 -9.91 7.77
N GLN A 25 -1.11 -10.94 7.18
CA GLN A 25 -0.86 -10.98 5.75
C GLN A 25 -1.81 -11.94 5.05
N LYS A 26 -2.18 -11.63 3.82
CA LYS A 26 -3.08 -12.45 3.03
C LYS A 26 -2.79 -12.19 1.55
N ASN A 27 -2.93 -13.22 0.72
CA ASN A 27 -2.78 -13.02 -0.73
C ASN A 27 -3.99 -12.24 -1.26
N VAL A 28 -3.71 -11.15 -1.98
CA VAL A 28 -4.72 -10.24 -2.52
C VAL A 28 -4.26 -9.80 -3.90
N PHE A 29 -5.12 -9.96 -4.91
CA PHE A 29 -4.84 -9.56 -6.30
C PHE A 29 -3.51 -10.11 -6.84
N GLY A 30 -3.13 -11.31 -6.38
CA GLY A 30 -1.86 -11.91 -6.77
C GLY A 30 -0.65 -11.34 -6.04
N GLY A 31 -0.85 -10.37 -5.14
CA GLY A 31 0.20 -9.80 -4.31
C GLY A 31 0.06 -10.23 -2.87
N ARG A 32 0.83 -9.61 -1.99
CA ARG A 32 0.80 -9.91 -0.56
C ARG A 32 0.19 -8.74 0.18
N GLY A 33 -1.05 -8.91 0.63
CA GLY A 33 -1.79 -7.85 1.32
C GLY A 33 -1.52 -7.84 2.82
N PHE A 34 -1.53 -6.64 3.39
CA PHE A 34 -1.40 -6.43 4.83
C PHE A 34 -2.76 -5.96 5.33
N MET A 35 -3.28 -6.68 6.34
CA MET A 35 -4.66 -6.56 6.78
C MET A 35 -4.75 -5.94 8.18
N ASP A 36 -5.57 -4.91 8.31
CA ASP A 36 -5.99 -4.39 9.61
C ASP A 36 -7.40 -4.94 9.82
N GLY A 37 -7.51 -6.00 10.63
CA GLY A 37 -8.76 -6.72 10.73
C GLY A 37 -9.16 -7.34 9.39
N LYS A 38 -10.29 -6.96 8.87
CA LYS A 38 -10.82 -7.46 7.60
C LYS A 38 -10.45 -6.58 6.41
N SER A 39 -9.72 -5.51 6.63
CA SER A 39 -9.44 -4.52 5.60
C SER A 39 -7.98 -4.55 5.19
N ALA A 40 -7.72 -4.79 3.90
CA ALA A 40 -6.39 -4.62 3.35
C ALA A 40 -6.11 -3.13 3.20
N PHE A 41 -4.90 -2.69 3.55
CA PHE A 41 -4.53 -1.28 3.42
C PHE A 41 -3.27 -1.07 2.58
N VAL A 42 -2.41 -2.07 2.48
CA VAL A 42 -1.22 -2.04 1.63
C VAL A 42 -1.05 -3.43 1.04
N ILE A 43 -0.74 -3.48 -0.24
CA ILE A 43 -0.50 -4.75 -0.94
C ILE A 43 0.86 -4.64 -1.64
N ALA A 44 1.78 -5.55 -1.32
CA ALA A 44 3.01 -5.68 -2.10
C ALA A 44 2.65 -6.35 -3.42
N TRP A 45 2.90 -5.67 -4.52
CA TRP A 45 2.44 -6.09 -5.85
C TRP A 45 3.58 -5.91 -6.83
N ASP A 46 4.22 -7.02 -7.20
CA ASP A 46 5.48 -7.01 -7.93
C ASP A 46 6.51 -6.20 -7.10
N SER A 47 7.14 -5.19 -7.66
CA SER A 47 8.07 -4.31 -6.93
C SER A 47 7.41 -3.05 -6.40
N ASP A 48 6.13 -2.87 -6.69
CA ASP A 48 5.36 -1.69 -6.29
C ASP A 48 4.49 -2.01 -5.10
N ILE A 49 3.79 -1.00 -4.59
CA ILE A 49 2.74 -1.25 -3.59
C ILE A 49 1.44 -0.65 -4.07
N ILE A 50 0.34 -1.26 -3.61
CA ILE A 50 -1.01 -0.72 -3.82
C ILE A 50 -1.49 -0.30 -2.45
N VAL A 51 -1.96 0.95 -2.32
CA VAL A 51 -2.29 1.55 -1.03
C VAL A 51 -3.72 2.05 -1.05
N LYS A 52 -4.49 1.69 -0.02
CA LYS A 52 -5.82 2.23 0.22
C LYS A 52 -5.66 3.59 0.87
N THR A 53 -6.31 4.62 0.31
CA THR A 53 -6.19 5.97 0.87
C THR A 53 -7.53 6.47 1.38
N ALA A 54 -7.47 7.44 2.27
CA ALA A 54 -8.66 8.14 2.71
C ALA A 54 -9.21 8.96 1.54
N ARG A 55 -10.54 9.00 1.42
CA ARG A 55 -11.19 9.67 0.27
C ARG A 55 -10.75 11.13 0.13
N GLU A 56 -10.66 11.83 1.23
CA GLU A 56 -10.31 13.26 1.21
C GLU A 56 -8.83 13.50 0.92
N GLU A 57 -7.99 12.47 1.00
CA GLU A 57 -6.57 12.58 0.71
C GLU A 57 -6.21 12.06 -0.68
N TYR A 58 -7.15 11.39 -1.34
CA TYR A 58 -6.90 10.66 -2.58
C TYR A 58 -6.31 11.54 -3.67
N GLU A 59 -6.93 12.69 -3.94
CA GLU A 59 -6.50 13.55 -5.04
C GLU A 59 -5.08 14.11 -4.80
N ALA A 60 -4.76 14.47 -3.57
CA ALA A 60 -3.44 14.98 -3.25
C ALA A 60 -2.37 13.90 -3.44
N TYR A 61 -2.65 12.69 -2.98
CA TYR A 61 -1.67 11.60 -3.11
C TYR A 61 -1.53 11.14 -4.55
N ARG A 62 -2.63 11.13 -5.28
CA ARG A 62 -2.62 10.74 -6.68
C ARG A 62 -1.72 11.64 -7.52
N ALA A 63 -1.57 12.89 -7.12
CA ALA A 63 -0.75 13.85 -7.84
C ALA A 63 0.75 13.71 -7.58
N GLU A 64 1.15 12.88 -6.61
CA GLU A 64 2.56 12.70 -6.29
C GLU A 64 3.28 11.92 -7.39
N PRO A 65 4.59 12.19 -7.60
CA PRO A 65 5.34 11.46 -8.63
C PRO A 65 5.34 9.95 -8.38
N GLY A 66 5.16 9.17 -9.44
CA GLY A 66 5.18 7.71 -9.35
C GLY A 66 3.91 7.10 -8.80
N VAL A 67 2.84 7.87 -8.66
CA VAL A 67 1.57 7.40 -8.11
C VAL A 67 0.51 7.43 -9.20
N THR A 68 -0.21 6.32 -9.35
CA THR A 68 -1.30 6.21 -10.33
C THR A 68 -2.49 5.49 -9.73
N PRO A 69 -3.70 5.75 -10.20
CA PRO A 69 -4.86 5.00 -9.72
C PRO A 69 -4.72 3.51 -10.03
N PHE A 70 -5.15 2.68 -9.08
CA PHE A 70 -5.15 1.24 -9.30
C PHE A 70 -6.42 0.85 -10.07
N ALA A 71 -6.23 0.30 -11.25
CA ALA A 71 -7.33 -0.15 -12.12
C ALA A 71 -7.13 -1.63 -12.43
N PRO A 72 -7.72 -2.54 -11.65
CA PRO A 72 -7.49 -3.98 -11.83
C PRO A 72 -7.84 -4.49 -13.22
N ASP A 73 -8.86 -3.88 -13.85
CA ASP A 73 -9.29 -4.24 -15.19
C ASP A 73 -8.59 -3.42 -16.28
N GLY A 74 -7.69 -2.53 -15.90
CA GLY A 74 -6.97 -1.65 -16.81
C GLY A 74 -7.78 -0.46 -17.30
N GLU A 75 -9.02 -0.32 -16.89
CA GLU A 75 -9.91 0.72 -17.41
C GLU A 75 -10.42 1.66 -16.32
N ARG A 76 -10.94 1.12 -15.21
CA ARG A 76 -11.58 1.93 -14.18
C ARG A 76 -10.84 1.82 -12.85
N PRO A 77 -10.50 2.96 -12.24
CA PRO A 77 -9.90 2.94 -10.91
C PRO A 77 -10.82 2.26 -9.90
N MET A 78 -10.20 1.51 -8.99
CA MET A 78 -10.94 0.83 -7.93
C MET A 78 -10.92 1.71 -6.68
N SER A 79 -12.03 2.41 -6.43
CA SER A 79 -12.23 3.23 -5.23
C SER A 79 -11.04 4.17 -5.01
N THR A 80 -10.47 4.21 -3.79
CA THR A 80 -9.36 5.10 -3.44
C THR A 80 -8.02 4.36 -3.36
N TRP A 81 -7.87 3.28 -4.13
CA TRP A 81 -6.63 2.53 -4.20
C TRP A 81 -5.66 3.19 -5.19
N LEU A 82 -4.39 3.30 -4.80
CA LEU A 82 -3.34 3.89 -5.62
C LEU A 82 -2.18 2.92 -5.76
N VAL A 83 -1.58 2.88 -6.95
CA VAL A 83 -0.32 2.17 -7.18
C VAL A 83 0.81 3.15 -6.95
N VAL A 84 1.75 2.78 -6.08
CA VAL A 84 2.93 3.60 -5.77
C VAL A 84 4.15 2.86 -6.31
N SER A 85 4.89 3.50 -7.19
CA SER A 85 6.00 2.85 -7.89
C SER A 85 7.15 2.53 -6.93
N ALA A 86 7.96 1.55 -7.31
CA ALA A 86 9.13 1.14 -6.54
C ALA A 86 10.06 2.32 -6.25
N ASP A 87 10.23 3.22 -7.23
CA ASP A 87 11.09 4.40 -7.05
C ASP A 87 10.57 5.33 -5.96
N SER A 88 9.26 5.40 -5.78
CA SER A 88 8.64 6.29 -4.79
C SER A 88 8.71 5.73 -3.37
N ILE A 89 9.10 4.47 -3.22
CA ILE A 89 9.26 3.81 -1.92
C ILE A 89 10.66 3.23 -1.76
N ALA A 90 11.62 3.72 -2.54
CA ALA A 90 12.99 3.20 -2.49
C ALA A 90 13.63 3.44 -1.13
N ASP A 91 13.32 4.56 -0.49
CA ASP A 91 13.83 4.88 0.84
C ASP A 91 12.81 4.54 1.91
N ASP A 92 13.30 4.06 3.05
CA ASP A 92 12.41 3.60 4.13
C ASP A 92 11.47 4.68 4.67
N PRO A 93 11.90 5.94 4.84
CA PRO A 93 10.94 6.97 5.31
C PRO A 93 9.73 7.14 4.40
N GLU A 94 9.91 7.06 3.09
CA GLU A 94 8.78 7.16 2.16
C GLU A 94 7.87 5.93 2.27
N LEU A 95 8.46 4.75 2.42
CA LEU A 95 7.65 3.54 2.60
C LEU A 95 6.84 3.62 3.88
N VAL A 96 7.45 4.06 4.98
CA VAL A 96 6.75 4.23 6.27
C VAL A 96 5.58 5.20 6.10
N GLU A 97 5.79 6.29 5.40
CA GLU A 97 4.73 7.28 5.18
C GLU A 97 3.56 6.66 4.41
N TRP A 98 3.84 5.88 3.37
CA TRP A 98 2.77 5.24 2.60
C TRP A 98 2.01 4.19 3.41
N VAL A 99 2.72 3.45 4.26
CA VAL A 99 2.07 2.49 5.17
C VAL A 99 1.10 3.23 6.11
N GLN A 100 1.52 4.37 6.66
CA GLN A 100 0.67 5.19 7.53
C GLN A 100 -0.53 5.73 6.77
N ARG A 101 -0.35 6.17 5.52
CA ARG A 101 -1.45 6.64 4.68
C ARG A 101 -2.47 5.54 4.45
N GLY A 102 -1.99 4.31 4.23
CA GLY A 102 -2.88 3.16 4.06
C GLY A 102 -3.69 2.88 5.31
N LEU A 103 -3.04 2.91 6.47
CA LEU A 103 -3.75 2.70 7.73
C LEU A 103 -4.83 3.76 7.95
N ARG A 104 -4.54 5.03 7.65
CA ARG A 104 -5.56 6.07 7.73
C ARG A 104 -6.71 5.80 6.77
N GLY A 105 -6.42 5.18 5.63
CA GLY A 105 -7.44 4.86 4.65
C GLY A 105 -8.48 3.85 5.12
N VAL A 106 -8.13 3.00 6.07
CA VAL A 106 -9.03 1.95 6.57
C VAL A 106 -9.52 2.21 8.01
N ARG A 107 -8.88 3.11 8.73
CA ARG A 107 -9.23 3.41 10.13
C ARG A 107 -10.02 4.71 10.23
N ARG A 108 -11.21 4.71 9.69
CA ARG A 108 -12.00 5.93 9.59
C ARG A 108 -13.30 5.83 10.33
#